data_088b7ab0e4bd0a7a1034ca1b76ece2ae
#
_entry.id   088b7ab0e4bd0a7a1034ca1b76ece2ae
#
_cell.length_a   1.000
_cell.length_b   1.000
_cell.length_c   1.000
_cell.angle_alpha   90.00
_cell.angle_beta   90.00
_cell.angle_gamma   90.00
#
_symmetry.space_group_name_H-M   'P 1'
#
loop_
_entity.id
_entity.type
_entity.pdbx_description
1 polymer ?
#
loop_
_entity_poly.entity_id
_entity_poly.type
_entity_poly.pdbx_seq_one_letter_code
_entity_poly.pdbx_strand_id
1 'polypeptide(L)'
;MRRYGLALAVSLSGTGLLLFAGCSKNEGKEEPTVSVQVAAVEKTTIEHTINTQAILFPRQQAAIVPKISAPVQKFLVKRGSPVHEGELLAVLENRDLSAAAQDTKGSYDQAQAAYETTTGASLPQEIQKAEADEQQAKQVLDAQEKIFQSRQQLFDQGALPRKELDQSRVDITQARNQYAIAKKHLDDLMAIGKQQELKSAAGQLESAKGKYLGAQAQLSYSEIRSPINGVVTDRPLYPGEMAAAGTPLLTVMDVSSVIAKAHIPQSEAAVLNVGDKGTMKVPGIEEPIEGKVTVVSPALDPNSTTVEVWLEAKNPKHALKPGTSVQLSLTAQTVKDALVVPASSVITTPEGSTAVMLAGTDGRAHQKTVKLGIRNGDDVQILDGVTASDKVVATGAFGLPDKTKIKIEAAEAPEGPKEGAKEDAKPDAKAPDEK
;
A
#
# COMPACT_ATOMS: atom_id res chain seq x y z
N MET A 1 -30.90 -71.52 19.42
CA MET A 1 -31.95 -72.40 18.89
C MET A 1 -31.52 -72.94 17.55
N ARG A 2 -31.50 -74.29 17.47
CA ARG A 2 -31.57 -75.21 16.30
C ARG A 2 -30.55 -74.99 15.16
N ARG A 3 -29.52 -75.88 15.01
CA ARG A 3 -29.50 -77.32 14.65
C ARG A 3 -29.95 -77.52 13.21
N TYR A 4 -29.10 -78.03 12.38
CA TYR A 4 -28.95 -79.40 11.78
C TYR A 4 -28.04 -79.19 10.55
N GLY A 5 -27.08 -79.95 10.10
CA GLY A 5 -26.73 -81.33 10.35
C GLY A 5 -26.58 -82.11 9.03
N LEU A 6 -25.52 -82.89 8.98
CA LEU A 6 -25.40 -84.17 8.26
C LEU A 6 -25.39 -84.11 6.72
N ALA A 7 -24.71 -84.98 5.97
CA ALA A 7 -23.75 -86.10 6.10
C ALA A 7 -23.22 -86.40 4.69
N LEU A 8 -22.00 -86.82 4.52
CA LEU A 8 -21.51 -88.16 4.22
C LEU A 8 -21.93 -88.80 2.89
N ALA A 9 -20.97 -89.00 1.98
CA ALA A 9 -20.85 -90.34 1.28
C ALA A 9 -19.47 -90.55 0.66
N VAL A 10 -18.86 -91.57 1.07
CA VAL A 10 -17.62 -92.23 0.63
C VAL A 10 -17.95 -93.04 -0.64
N SER A 11 -17.05 -93.15 -1.63
CA SER A 11 -16.86 -94.36 -2.41
C SER A 11 -15.45 -94.45 -2.99
N LEU A 12 -14.89 -95.50 -2.75
CA LEU A 12 -13.60 -96.14 -2.98
C LEU A 12 -13.54 -96.80 -4.37
N SER A 13 -12.33 -96.88 -4.95
CA SER A 13 -11.78 -97.86 -5.94
C SER A 13 -11.14 -97.10 -7.12
N GLY A 14 -9.99 -97.44 -7.61
CA GLY A 14 -9.07 -98.53 -7.49
C GLY A 14 -7.89 -98.27 -8.44
N THR A 15 -6.78 -98.68 -8.02
CA THR A 15 -5.58 -99.22 -8.67
C THR A 15 -5.27 -98.95 -10.14
N GLY A 16 -4.08 -98.40 -10.44
CA GLY A 16 -3.44 -98.34 -11.77
C GLY A 16 -2.01 -97.88 -11.69
N LEU A 17 -1.08 -98.73 -11.39
CA LEU A 17 0.38 -98.54 -11.34
C LEU A 17 0.94 -98.58 -12.75
N LEU A 18 1.53 -97.50 -13.28
CA LEU A 18 2.42 -97.49 -14.45
C LEU A 18 3.57 -96.54 -14.23
N LEU A 19 4.75 -97.13 -14.05
CA LEU A 19 6.05 -96.47 -14.02
C LEU A 19 6.41 -95.96 -15.42
N PHE A 20 6.58 -94.66 -15.57
CA PHE A 20 7.36 -94.09 -16.66
C PHE A 20 8.45 -93.17 -16.07
N ALA A 21 9.70 -93.61 -16.22
CA ALA A 21 10.87 -92.85 -16.03
C ALA A 21 10.97 -91.82 -17.19
N GLY A 22 10.69 -90.55 -16.94
CA GLY A 22 10.93 -89.41 -17.84
C GLY A 22 12.00 -88.54 -17.28
N CYS A 23 13.13 -88.38 -17.98
CA CYS A 23 14.21 -87.41 -17.69
C CYS A 23 13.65 -86.00 -17.59
N SER A 24 13.69 -85.40 -16.41
CA SER A 24 13.44 -84.00 -16.19
C SER A 24 14.64 -83.22 -16.69
N LYS A 25 14.51 -82.64 -17.90
CA LYS A 25 15.34 -81.58 -18.36
C LYS A 25 15.08 -80.35 -17.49
N ASN A 26 16.08 -79.96 -16.74
CA ASN A 26 16.02 -78.80 -15.87
C ASN A 26 15.95 -77.55 -16.79
N GLU A 27 14.73 -77.10 -17.17
CA GLU A 27 14.50 -75.78 -17.77
C GLU A 27 14.70 -74.75 -16.68
N GLY A 28 15.84 -74.01 -16.75
CA GLY A 28 16.06 -72.88 -15.91
C GLY A 28 14.85 -71.94 -16.09
N LYS A 29 14.12 -71.72 -14.99
CA LYS A 29 13.14 -70.63 -14.90
C LYS A 29 13.85 -69.35 -15.32
N GLU A 30 13.58 -68.91 -16.56
CA GLU A 30 13.95 -67.54 -16.93
C GLU A 30 13.28 -66.57 -15.95
N GLU A 31 14.09 -65.86 -15.15
CA GLU A 31 13.58 -64.83 -14.26
C GLU A 31 12.78 -63.83 -15.12
N PRO A 32 11.55 -63.47 -14.75
CA PRO A 32 10.73 -62.55 -15.52
C PRO A 32 11.48 -61.22 -15.65
N THR A 33 11.78 -60.83 -16.86
CA THR A 33 12.37 -59.54 -17.17
C THR A 33 11.28 -58.50 -17.38
N VAL A 34 11.37 -57.37 -16.68
CA VAL A 34 10.42 -56.26 -16.79
C VAL A 34 11.02 -55.19 -17.68
N SER A 35 10.29 -54.75 -18.71
CA SER A 35 10.68 -53.61 -19.54
C SER A 35 10.48 -52.32 -18.78
N VAL A 36 11.51 -51.49 -18.73
CA VAL A 36 11.51 -50.19 -18.02
C VAL A 36 12.16 -49.12 -18.85
N GLN A 37 11.69 -47.87 -18.68
CA GLN A 37 12.37 -46.71 -19.21
C GLN A 37 13.22 -46.06 -18.11
N VAL A 38 14.44 -45.67 -18.47
CA VAL A 38 15.37 -45.06 -17.54
C VAL A 38 15.64 -43.61 -17.89
N ALA A 39 15.78 -42.72 -16.87
CA ALA A 39 16.25 -41.40 -16.99
C ALA A 39 17.62 -41.24 -16.27
N ALA A 40 18.48 -40.43 -16.80
CA ALA A 40 19.73 -40.04 -16.13
C ALA A 40 19.43 -39.08 -14.96
N VAL A 41 20.21 -39.18 -13.89
CA VAL A 41 20.20 -38.17 -12.87
C VAL A 41 20.93 -36.94 -13.41
N GLU A 42 20.20 -35.85 -13.63
CA GLU A 42 20.79 -34.62 -14.18
C GLU A 42 21.23 -33.67 -13.08
N LYS A 43 22.39 -33.01 -13.31
CA LYS A 43 22.88 -31.96 -12.44
C LYS A 43 22.50 -30.63 -13.07
N THR A 44 21.38 -30.05 -12.63
CA THR A 44 20.79 -28.84 -13.21
C THR A 44 20.30 -27.88 -12.13
N THR A 45 19.85 -26.69 -12.56
CA THR A 45 19.23 -25.73 -11.68
C THR A 45 17.74 -26.04 -11.51
N ILE A 46 17.28 -26.21 -10.28
CA ILE A 46 15.86 -26.38 -9.96
C ILE A 46 15.36 -25.18 -9.16
N GLU A 47 14.16 -24.74 -9.47
CA GLU A 47 13.50 -23.61 -8.81
C GLU A 47 12.26 -24.09 -8.07
N HIS A 48 12.06 -23.61 -6.84
CA HIS A 48 10.81 -23.81 -6.13
C HIS A 48 9.82 -22.75 -6.59
N THR A 49 8.90 -23.13 -7.47
CA THR A 49 7.91 -22.23 -8.06
C THR A 49 6.55 -22.44 -7.42
N ILE A 50 5.98 -21.35 -6.91
CA ILE A 50 4.63 -21.31 -6.33
C ILE A 50 3.68 -20.71 -7.36
N ASN A 51 2.71 -21.47 -7.81
CA ASN A 51 1.72 -21.04 -8.79
C ASN A 51 0.40 -20.73 -8.10
N THR A 52 -0.10 -19.49 -8.27
CA THR A 52 -1.35 -19.04 -7.65
C THR A 52 -2.09 -18.05 -8.54
N GLN A 53 -3.34 -17.78 -8.21
CA GLN A 53 -4.12 -16.72 -8.86
C GLN A 53 -4.03 -15.43 -8.04
N ALA A 54 -4.03 -14.28 -8.72
CA ALA A 54 -4.00 -12.97 -8.11
C ALA A 54 -4.91 -12.00 -8.85
N ILE A 55 -5.25 -10.91 -8.18
CA ILE A 55 -5.97 -9.78 -8.77
C ILE A 55 -5.03 -8.59 -8.82
N LEU A 56 -5.04 -7.87 -9.95
CA LEU A 56 -4.26 -6.66 -10.11
C LEU A 56 -4.92 -5.49 -9.40
N PHE A 57 -4.13 -4.75 -8.65
CA PHE A 57 -4.47 -3.50 -8.00
C PHE A 57 -3.58 -2.37 -8.52
N PRO A 58 -4.04 -1.11 -8.51
CA PRO A 58 -3.18 0.02 -8.81
C PRO A 58 -2.14 0.20 -7.70
N ARG A 59 -1.02 0.86 -8.02
CA ARG A 59 -0.02 1.22 -7.02
C ARG A 59 -0.59 2.11 -5.91
N GLN A 60 -1.38 3.11 -6.30
CA GLN A 60 -2.12 3.99 -5.41
C GLN A 60 -3.50 4.29 -6.01
N GLN A 61 -4.47 4.51 -5.13
CA GLN A 61 -5.81 4.91 -5.52
C GLN A 61 -6.30 5.99 -4.55
N ALA A 62 -6.89 7.04 -5.10
CA ALA A 62 -7.55 8.09 -4.34
C ALA A 62 -8.99 8.26 -4.82
N ALA A 63 -9.93 7.98 -3.94
CA ALA A 63 -11.31 8.39 -4.08
C ALA A 63 -11.43 9.83 -3.55
N ILE A 64 -11.60 10.79 -4.45
CA ILE A 64 -11.62 12.22 -4.12
C ILE A 64 -13.03 12.59 -3.68
N VAL A 65 -13.12 12.98 -2.42
CA VAL A 65 -14.38 13.28 -1.74
C VAL A 65 -14.46 14.78 -1.46
N PRO A 66 -15.52 15.50 -1.89
CA PRO A 66 -15.68 16.90 -1.56
C PRO A 66 -15.94 17.09 -0.06
N LYS A 67 -15.41 18.17 0.49
CA LYS A 67 -15.61 18.55 1.91
C LYS A 67 -16.86 19.38 2.13
N ILE A 68 -17.46 19.90 1.05
CA ILE A 68 -18.69 20.70 1.05
C ILE A 68 -19.70 20.07 0.11
N SER A 69 -20.99 20.29 0.38
CA SER A 69 -22.07 19.90 -0.54
C SER A 69 -22.44 21.09 -1.41
N ALA A 70 -22.20 20.98 -2.71
CA ALA A 70 -22.53 22.02 -3.68
C ALA A 70 -22.69 21.40 -5.08
N PRO A 71 -23.45 22.05 -6.00
CA PRO A 71 -23.52 21.60 -7.38
C PRO A 71 -22.14 21.65 -8.06
N VAL A 72 -21.88 20.71 -8.95
CA VAL A 72 -20.67 20.75 -9.78
C VAL A 72 -20.80 21.84 -10.83
N GLN A 73 -19.98 22.88 -10.75
CA GLN A 73 -19.97 23.95 -11.76
C GLN A 73 -19.36 23.43 -13.08
N LYS A 74 -18.19 22.78 -13.00
CA LYS A 74 -17.51 22.20 -14.17
C LYS A 74 -16.50 21.14 -13.77
N PHE A 75 -16.29 20.17 -14.66
CA PHE A 75 -15.13 19.29 -14.66
C PHE A 75 -14.09 19.78 -15.68
N LEU A 76 -12.83 19.75 -15.32
CA LEU A 76 -11.69 20.08 -16.19
C LEU A 76 -11.09 18.83 -16.81
N VAL A 77 -11.45 17.66 -16.29
CA VAL A 77 -10.96 16.34 -16.69
C VAL A 77 -12.10 15.40 -17.07
N LYS A 78 -11.77 14.39 -17.87
CA LYS A 78 -12.69 13.32 -18.28
C LYS A 78 -12.18 11.99 -17.74
N ARG A 79 -13.04 10.95 -17.73
CA ARG A 79 -12.61 9.58 -17.51
C ARG A 79 -11.51 9.21 -18.52
N GLY A 80 -10.39 8.66 -18.06
CA GLY A 80 -9.21 8.36 -18.87
C GLY A 80 -8.18 9.50 -18.98
N SER A 81 -8.47 10.71 -18.48
CA SER A 81 -7.49 11.81 -18.48
C SER A 81 -6.34 11.52 -17.52
N PRO A 82 -5.06 11.69 -17.95
CA PRO A 82 -3.94 11.72 -17.04
C PRO A 82 -3.97 13.00 -16.20
N VAL A 83 -3.59 12.91 -14.93
CA VAL A 83 -3.60 14.02 -13.98
C VAL A 83 -2.38 13.97 -13.08
N HIS A 84 -1.95 15.16 -12.61
CA HIS A 84 -0.82 15.31 -11.69
C HIS A 84 -1.30 15.65 -10.29
N GLU A 85 -0.48 15.38 -9.30
CA GLU A 85 -0.72 15.80 -7.93
C GLU A 85 -0.87 17.33 -7.85
N GLY A 86 -1.90 17.81 -7.14
CA GLY A 86 -2.26 19.22 -7.02
C GLY A 86 -3.07 19.78 -8.20
N GLU A 87 -3.22 19.06 -9.30
CA GLU A 87 -3.98 19.51 -10.47
C GLU A 87 -5.46 19.69 -10.16
N LEU A 88 -6.05 20.79 -10.67
CA LEU A 88 -7.47 21.10 -10.50
C LEU A 88 -8.32 20.24 -11.43
N LEU A 89 -9.17 19.41 -10.84
CA LEU A 89 -9.99 18.43 -11.56
C LEU A 89 -11.43 18.90 -11.80
N ALA A 90 -11.99 19.55 -10.79
CA ALA A 90 -13.35 20.07 -10.83
C ALA A 90 -13.49 21.31 -9.97
N VAL A 91 -14.49 22.13 -10.28
CA VAL A 91 -14.90 23.28 -9.48
C VAL A 91 -16.38 23.09 -9.11
N LEU A 92 -16.67 23.19 -7.83
CA LEU A 92 -18.02 23.24 -7.29
C LEU A 92 -18.54 24.69 -7.33
N GLU A 93 -19.87 24.87 -7.34
CA GLU A 93 -20.47 26.21 -7.21
C GLU A 93 -20.03 26.86 -5.91
N ASN A 94 -19.48 28.07 -5.99
CA ASN A 94 -18.78 28.69 -4.86
C ASN A 94 -19.06 30.20 -4.71
N ARG A 95 -20.11 30.73 -5.36
CA ARG A 95 -20.41 32.16 -5.33
C ARG A 95 -20.62 32.68 -3.94
N ASP A 96 -21.39 31.96 -3.11
CA ASP A 96 -21.66 32.35 -1.73
C ASP A 96 -20.40 32.28 -0.88
N LEU A 97 -19.55 31.26 -1.08
CA LEU A 97 -18.27 31.12 -0.38
C LEU A 97 -17.28 32.23 -0.79
N SER A 98 -17.28 32.59 -2.07
CA SER A 98 -16.45 33.68 -2.59
C SER A 98 -16.89 35.02 -2.02
N ALA A 99 -18.20 35.29 -1.94
CA ALA A 99 -18.74 36.50 -1.32
C ALA A 99 -18.40 36.56 0.17
N ALA A 100 -18.55 35.45 0.91
CA ALA A 100 -18.18 35.37 2.32
C ALA A 100 -16.68 35.57 2.55
N ALA A 101 -15.83 35.04 1.70
CA ALA A 101 -14.39 35.27 1.77
C ALA A 101 -14.02 36.73 1.50
N GLN A 102 -14.72 37.39 0.56
CA GLN A 102 -14.52 38.80 0.26
C GLN A 102 -15.00 39.71 1.40
N ASP A 103 -16.12 39.41 2.05
CA ASP A 103 -16.65 40.14 3.21
C ASP A 103 -15.68 40.05 4.41
N THR A 104 -15.24 38.84 4.72
CA THR A 104 -14.27 38.62 5.81
C THR A 104 -12.92 39.24 5.51
N LYS A 105 -12.50 39.31 4.23
CA LYS A 105 -11.30 40.06 3.82
C LYS A 105 -11.45 41.56 4.10
N GLY A 106 -12.61 42.14 3.74
CA GLY A 106 -12.89 43.54 4.04
C GLY A 106 -12.81 43.84 5.54
N SER A 107 -13.34 42.93 6.36
CA SER A 107 -13.25 43.02 7.84
C SER A 107 -11.81 42.91 8.35
N TYR A 108 -10.98 42.06 7.74
CA TYR A 108 -9.55 41.93 8.06
C TYR A 108 -8.80 43.20 7.66
N ASP A 109 -9.00 43.70 6.45
CA ASP A 109 -8.34 44.96 5.96
C ASP A 109 -8.71 46.16 6.84
N GLN A 110 -9.99 46.25 7.31
CA GLN A 110 -10.43 47.27 8.25
C GLN A 110 -9.72 47.16 9.61
N ALA A 111 -9.63 45.92 10.16
CA ALA A 111 -8.95 45.70 11.44
C ALA A 111 -7.45 45.98 11.33
N GLN A 112 -6.84 45.70 10.20
CA GLN A 112 -5.43 46.04 9.92
C GLN A 112 -5.22 47.55 9.90
N ALA A 113 -6.05 48.28 9.17
CA ALA A 113 -5.96 49.77 9.15
C ALA A 113 -6.20 50.36 10.53
N ALA A 114 -7.11 49.83 11.33
CA ALA A 114 -7.33 50.25 12.71
C ALA A 114 -6.08 50.02 13.58
N TYR A 115 -5.47 48.83 13.48
CA TYR A 115 -4.22 48.50 14.16
C TYR A 115 -3.08 49.46 13.78
N GLU A 116 -2.88 49.74 12.48
CA GLU A 116 -1.88 50.66 11.97
C GLU A 116 -2.13 52.09 12.45
N THR A 117 -3.40 52.51 12.49
CA THR A 117 -3.77 53.85 13.02
C THR A 117 -3.48 53.94 14.51
N THR A 118 -3.85 52.93 15.31
CA THR A 118 -3.57 52.89 16.75
C THR A 118 -2.07 52.93 17.01
N THR A 119 -1.28 52.13 16.28
CA THR A 119 0.17 52.03 16.51
C THR A 119 0.94 53.25 15.99
N GLY A 120 0.55 53.79 14.82
CA GLY A 120 1.29 54.81 14.11
C GLY A 120 0.86 56.26 14.43
N ALA A 121 -0.40 56.44 14.87
CA ALA A 121 -0.93 57.79 15.08
C ALA A 121 -1.57 58.03 16.48
N SER A 122 -2.64 57.26 16.79
CA SER A 122 -3.46 57.56 17.97
C SER A 122 -2.67 57.44 19.28
N LEU A 123 -1.99 56.34 19.50
CA LEU A 123 -1.23 56.07 20.71
C LEU A 123 0.00 57.00 20.87
N PRO A 124 0.82 57.21 19.84
CA PRO A 124 1.91 58.24 19.92
C PRO A 124 1.41 59.63 20.21
N GLN A 125 0.27 60.10 19.64
CA GLN A 125 -0.34 61.36 19.93
C GLN A 125 -0.78 61.48 21.39
N GLU A 126 -1.42 60.44 21.93
CA GLU A 126 -1.87 60.41 23.32
C GLU A 126 -0.68 60.50 24.29
N ILE A 127 0.40 59.77 24.05
CA ILE A 127 1.63 59.83 24.84
C ILE A 127 2.25 61.24 24.74
N GLN A 128 2.38 61.78 23.56
CA GLN A 128 2.93 63.13 23.36
C GLN A 128 2.13 64.21 24.09
N LYS A 129 0.79 64.09 24.10
CA LYS A 129 -0.07 65.00 24.85
C LYS A 129 0.14 64.83 26.37
N ALA A 130 0.19 63.62 26.90
CA ALA A 130 0.44 63.37 28.31
C ALA A 130 1.82 63.86 28.77
N GLU A 131 2.86 63.72 27.90
CA GLU A 131 4.20 64.31 28.13
C GLU A 131 4.17 65.86 28.20
N ALA A 132 3.41 66.48 27.27
CA ALA A 132 3.27 67.95 27.27
C ALA A 132 2.51 68.43 28.51
N ASP A 133 1.44 67.75 28.91
CA ASP A 133 0.65 68.04 30.12
C ASP A 133 1.52 67.92 31.40
N GLU A 134 2.34 66.86 31.51
CA GLU A 134 3.29 66.66 32.61
C GLU A 134 4.33 67.76 32.65
N GLN A 135 4.94 68.13 31.51
CA GLN A 135 5.92 69.13 31.39
C GLN A 135 5.37 70.55 31.78
N GLN A 136 4.13 70.87 31.34
CA GLN A 136 3.44 72.08 31.69
C GLN A 136 3.21 72.19 33.20
N ALA A 137 2.64 71.08 33.80
CA ALA A 137 2.40 71.07 35.25
C ALA A 137 3.66 71.15 36.07
N LYS A 138 4.79 70.61 35.60
CA LYS A 138 6.14 70.76 36.21
C LYS A 138 6.61 72.13 36.19
N GLN A 139 6.49 72.84 35.04
CA GLN A 139 6.92 74.25 34.92
C GLN A 139 6.12 75.13 35.88
N VAL A 140 4.81 74.91 36.03
CA VAL A 140 3.96 75.66 37.02
C VAL A 140 4.41 75.34 38.45
N LEU A 141 4.70 74.10 38.79
CA LEU A 141 5.21 73.70 40.08
C LEU A 141 6.56 74.42 40.39
N ASP A 142 7.52 74.36 39.48
CA ASP A 142 8.86 74.99 39.61
C ASP A 142 8.73 76.48 39.82
N ALA A 143 7.80 77.14 39.10
CA ALA A 143 7.52 78.56 39.30
C ALA A 143 6.93 78.89 40.68
N GLN A 144 5.93 78.11 41.15
CA GLN A 144 5.31 78.25 42.44
C GLN A 144 6.27 77.91 43.60
N GLU A 145 7.20 76.99 43.42
CA GLU A 145 8.25 76.72 44.41
C GLU A 145 9.21 77.88 44.58
N LYS A 146 9.64 78.52 43.48
CA LYS A 146 10.46 79.74 43.58
C LYS A 146 9.73 80.91 44.25
N ILE A 147 8.44 81.11 43.92
CA ILE A 147 7.63 82.17 44.56
C ILE A 147 7.46 81.85 46.06
N PHE A 148 7.16 80.63 46.42
CA PHE A 148 7.03 80.24 47.84
C PHE A 148 8.35 80.44 48.59
N GLN A 149 9.47 79.99 48.05
CA GLN A 149 10.79 80.14 48.64
C GLN A 149 11.12 81.66 48.86
N SER A 150 10.90 82.52 47.86
CA SER A 150 11.09 83.97 47.98
C SER A 150 10.15 84.55 49.05
N ARG A 151 8.88 84.15 49.05
CA ARG A 151 7.92 84.66 50.07
C ARG A 151 8.27 84.17 51.49
N GLN A 152 8.77 82.95 51.64
CA GLN A 152 9.26 82.42 52.90
C GLN A 152 10.45 83.25 53.42
N GLN A 153 11.43 83.57 52.55
CA GLN A 153 12.56 84.44 52.93
C GLN A 153 12.11 85.82 53.38
N LEU A 154 11.20 86.48 52.65
CA LEU A 154 10.64 87.76 53.00
C LEU A 154 9.85 87.78 54.30
N PHE A 155 9.10 86.72 54.56
CA PHE A 155 8.38 86.51 55.82
C PHE A 155 9.35 86.30 56.97
N ASP A 156 10.41 85.54 56.83
CA ASP A 156 11.45 85.33 57.84
C ASP A 156 12.18 86.62 58.18
N GLN A 157 12.26 87.56 57.20
CA GLN A 157 12.81 88.94 57.39
C GLN A 157 11.78 89.91 57.96
N GLY A 158 10.52 89.45 58.19
CA GLY A 158 9.48 90.35 58.68
C GLY A 158 8.86 91.29 57.64
N ALA A 159 9.18 91.12 56.35
CA ALA A 159 8.77 91.99 55.23
C ALA A 159 7.48 91.57 54.55
N LEU A 160 6.90 90.37 54.91
CA LEU A 160 5.69 89.84 54.31
C LEU A 160 4.63 89.44 55.33
N PRO A 161 3.31 89.77 55.11
CA PRO A 161 2.22 89.28 55.95
C PRO A 161 2.02 87.75 55.91
N ARG A 162 1.70 87.14 57.05
CA ARG A 162 1.46 85.73 57.17
C ARG A 162 0.42 85.20 56.16
N LYS A 163 -0.66 85.97 55.93
CA LYS A 163 -1.71 85.64 54.99
C LYS A 163 -1.16 85.39 53.56
N GLU A 164 -0.21 86.13 53.10
CA GLU A 164 0.36 85.95 51.77
C GLU A 164 1.28 84.73 51.70
N LEU A 165 1.98 84.37 52.78
CA LEU A 165 2.77 83.19 52.87
C LEU A 165 1.84 81.92 52.85
N ASP A 166 0.76 81.97 53.67
CA ASP A 166 -0.24 80.85 53.74
C ASP A 166 -0.92 80.72 52.39
N GLN A 167 -1.24 81.77 51.64
CA GLN A 167 -1.76 81.65 50.27
C GLN A 167 -0.77 80.96 49.34
N SER A 168 0.51 81.36 49.38
CA SER A 168 1.49 80.74 48.52
C SER A 168 1.75 79.24 48.87
N ARG A 169 1.50 78.86 50.13
CA ARG A 169 1.55 77.49 50.55
C ARG A 169 0.37 76.67 49.94
N VAL A 170 -0.81 77.25 49.82
CA VAL A 170 -1.94 76.64 49.11
C VAL A 170 -1.63 76.51 47.62
N ASP A 171 -1.10 77.57 46.98
CA ASP A 171 -0.79 77.61 45.58
C ASP A 171 0.25 76.55 45.18
N ILE A 172 1.36 76.43 45.95
CA ILE A 172 2.37 75.36 45.69
C ILE A 172 1.79 73.98 45.96
N THR A 173 0.92 73.79 46.97
CA THR A 173 0.26 72.44 47.22
C THR A 173 -0.62 72.08 46.05
N GLN A 174 -1.38 73.06 45.52
CA GLN A 174 -2.21 72.82 44.34
C GLN A 174 -1.37 72.50 43.12
N ALA A 175 -0.29 73.23 42.84
CA ALA A 175 0.59 72.96 41.74
C ALA A 175 1.30 71.60 41.86
N ARG A 176 1.67 71.19 43.10
CA ARG A 176 2.28 69.85 43.34
C ARG A 176 1.33 68.76 43.08
N ASN A 177 0.03 68.90 43.52
CA ASN A 177 -1.02 67.91 43.25
C ASN A 177 -1.27 67.79 41.71
N GLN A 178 -1.33 68.94 41.00
CA GLN A 178 -1.54 68.91 39.56
C GLN A 178 -0.36 68.20 38.81
N TYR A 179 0.88 68.49 39.19
CA TYR A 179 2.04 67.74 38.64
C TYR A 179 2.00 66.23 38.97
N ALA A 180 1.66 65.88 40.22
CA ALA A 180 1.58 64.50 40.62
C ALA A 180 0.51 63.71 39.82
N ILE A 181 -0.62 64.37 39.52
CA ILE A 181 -1.69 63.78 38.71
C ILE A 181 -1.23 63.62 37.27
N ALA A 182 -0.64 64.65 36.62
CA ALA A 182 -0.17 64.61 35.24
C ALA A 182 0.92 63.56 35.07
N LYS A 183 1.91 63.55 35.99
CA LYS A 183 2.98 62.55 36.01
C LYS A 183 2.45 61.14 36.14
N LYS A 184 1.53 60.91 37.10
CA LYS A 184 0.94 59.59 37.29
C LYS A 184 0.18 59.12 36.05
N HIS A 185 -0.54 60.00 35.37
CA HIS A 185 -1.25 59.69 34.13
C HIS A 185 -0.28 59.25 33.03
N LEU A 186 0.83 59.98 32.85
CA LEU A 186 1.88 59.62 31.90
C LEU A 186 2.51 58.23 32.24
N ASP A 187 2.86 58.05 33.53
CA ASP A 187 3.48 56.84 34.02
C ASP A 187 2.53 55.60 33.79
N ASP A 188 1.23 55.76 34.13
CA ASP A 188 0.23 54.70 33.95
C ASP A 188 -0.01 54.40 32.45
N LEU A 189 -0.04 55.42 31.60
CA LEU A 189 -0.18 55.28 30.15
C LEU A 189 1.03 54.52 29.56
N MET A 190 2.24 54.89 29.97
CA MET A 190 3.47 54.24 29.48
C MET A 190 3.64 52.83 30.00
N ALA A 191 3.33 52.56 31.27
CA ALA A 191 3.55 51.27 31.90
C ALA A 191 2.49 50.20 31.50
N ILE A 192 1.22 50.60 31.45
CA ILE A 192 0.10 49.66 31.30
C ILE A 192 -0.76 50.01 30.09
N GLY A 193 -1.16 51.30 29.93
CA GLY A 193 -2.11 51.74 28.90
C GLY A 193 -1.64 51.40 27.49
N LYS A 194 -0.42 51.74 27.17
CA LYS A 194 0.22 51.46 25.88
C LYS A 194 0.19 49.97 25.55
N GLN A 195 0.56 49.11 26.50
CA GLN A 195 0.61 47.67 26.28
C GLN A 195 -0.79 47.07 26.09
N GLN A 196 -1.76 47.54 26.87
CA GLN A 196 -3.14 47.05 26.77
C GLN A 196 -3.82 47.48 25.47
N GLU A 197 -3.62 48.72 25.04
CA GLU A 197 -4.14 49.25 23.77
C GLU A 197 -3.58 48.47 22.57
N LEU A 198 -2.26 48.29 22.53
CA LEU A 198 -1.61 47.50 21.48
C LEU A 198 -2.09 46.05 21.48
N LYS A 199 -2.22 45.44 22.65
CA LYS A 199 -2.72 44.08 22.79
C LYS A 199 -4.17 43.95 22.33
N SER A 200 -5.01 44.91 22.65
CA SER A 200 -6.42 44.95 22.23
C SER A 200 -6.52 45.07 20.71
N ALA A 201 -5.80 46.02 20.10
CA ALA A 201 -5.80 46.23 18.65
C ALA A 201 -5.23 44.99 17.90
N ALA A 202 -4.14 44.41 18.41
CA ALA A 202 -3.54 43.20 17.86
C ALA A 202 -4.51 41.99 17.96
N GLY A 203 -5.24 41.87 19.09
CA GLY A 203 -6.25 40.82 19.28
C GLY A 203 -7.42 40.91 18.30
N GLN A 204 -7.87 42.13 18.01
CA GLN A 204 -8.91 42.38 17.01
C GLN A 204 -8.43 42.03 15.59
N LEU A 205 -7.21 42.42 15.23
CA LEU A 205 -6.58 42.09 13.95
C LEU A 205 -6.44 40.59 13.77
N GLU A 206 -5.93 39.87 14.78
CA GLU A 206 -5.76 38.40 14.71
C GLU A 206 -7.09 37.69 14.64
N SER A 207 -8.13 38.15 15.36
CA SER A 207 -9.48 37.61 15.26
C SER A 207 -10.07 37.76 13.85
N ALA A 208 -9.93 38.96 13.25
CA ALA A 208 -10.42 39.22 11.89
C ALA A 208 -9.65 38.39 10.86
N LYS A 209 -8.32 38.25 11.01
CA LYS A 209 -7.46 37.39 10.20
C LYS A 209 -7.88 35.93 10.28
N GLY A 210 -8.17 35.42 11.48
CA GLY A 210 -8.65 34.05 11.68
C GLY A 210 -9.97 33.77 10.95
N LYS A 211 -10.91 34.73 10.98
CA LYS A 211 -12.18 34.64 10.23
C LYS A 211 -11.94 34.64 8.71
N TYR A 212 -11.08 35.49 8.21
CA TYR A 212 -10.73 35.54 6.79
C TYR A 212 -10.07 34.24 6.32
N LEU A 213 -9.08 33.72 7.06
CA LEU A 213 -8.44 32.45 6.73
C LEU A 213 -9.43 31.27 6.76
N GLY A 214 -10.37 31.27 7.71
CA GLY A 214 -11.44 30.28 7.76
C GLY A 214 -12.36 30.31 6.53
N ALA A 215 -12.79 31.49 6.12
CA ALA A 215 -13.61 31.67 4.91
C ALA A 215 -12.84 31.32 3.62
N GLN A 216 -11.56 31.67 3.55
CA GLN A 216 -10.68 31.29 2.44
C GLN A 216 -10.49 29.77 2.36
N ALA A 217 -10.33 29.09 3.49
CA ALA A 217 -10.26 27.63 3.54
C ALA A 217 -11.55 26.99 3.05
N GLN A 218 -12.73 27.50 3.46
CA GLN A 218 -14.02 27.03 2.96
C GLN A 218 -14.17 27.23 1.45
N LEU A 219 -13.75 28.38 0.92
CA LEU A 219 -13.73 28.64 -0.52
C LEU A 219 -12.82 27.65 -1.25
N SER A 220 -11.65 27.33 -0.69
CA SER A 220 -10.73 26.36 -1.28
C SER A 220 -11.30 24.96 -1.39
N TYR A 221 -12.27 24.58 -0.55
CA TYR A 221 -12.96 23.28 -0.64
C TYR A 221 -13.86 23.15 -1.87
N SER A 222 -14.17 24.23 -2.56
CA SER A 222 -14.86 24.19 -3.84
C SER A 222 -13.94 23.79 -5.00
N GLU A 223 -12.64 23.86 -4.82
CA GLU A 223 -11.64 23.44 -5.80
C GLU A 223 -11.22 22.00 -5.53
N ILE A 224 -11.62 21.10 -6.38
CA ILE A 224 -11.33 19.68 -6.26
C ILE A 224 -10.01 19.37 -6.98
N ARG A 225 -8.98 18.99 -6.22
CA ARG A 225 -7.62 18.74 -6.72
C ARG A 225 -7.23 17.28 -6.52
N SER A 226 -6.34 16.77 -7.40
CA SER A 226 -5.80 15.42 -7.27
C SER A 226 -4.76 15.34 -6.14
N PRO A 227 -4.87 14.36 -5.23
CA PRO A 227 -3.85 14.13 -4.21
C PRO A 227 -2.68 13.25 -4.70
N ILE A 228 -2.77 12.67 -5.92
CA ILE A 228 -1.77 11.76 -6.49
C ILE A 228 -1.61 11.99 -7.99
N ASN A 229 -0.49 11.55 -8.53
CA ASN A 229 -0.33 11.40 -9.99
C ASN A 229 -1.07 10.14 -10.44
N GLY A 230 -1.74 10.20 -11.60
CA GLY A 230 -2.45 9.02 -12.11
C GLY A 230 -3.40 9.31 -13.25
N VAL A 231 -4.40 8.45 -13.40
CA VAL A 231 -5.44 8.55 -14.41
C VAL A 231 -6.81 8.57 -13.75
N VAL A 232 -7.72 9.41 -14.23
CA VAL A 232 -9.12 9.44 -13.76
C VAL A 232 -9.82 8.17 -14.25
N THR A 233 -10.18 7.29 -13.31
CA THR A 233 -10.82 6.01 -13.62
C THR A 233 -12.33 6.07 -13.53
N ASP A 234 -12.84 6.91 -12.63
CA ASP A 234 -14.28 7.09 -12.47
C ASP A 234 -14.69 8.55 -12.24
N ARG A 235 -15.85 8.92 -12.78
CA ARG A 235 -16.50 10.21 -12.65
C ARG A 235 -18.01 10.01 -12.75
N PRO A 236 -18.69 9.72 -11.64
CA PRO A 236 -20.11 9.37 -11.65
C PRO A 236 -21.05 10.54 -11.92
N LEU A 237 -20.63 11.79 -11.61
CA LEU A 237 -21.46 12.97 -11.70
C LEU A 237 -21.20 13.80 -12.97
N TYR A 238 -22.24 14.59 -13.34
CA TYR A 238 -22.21 15.54 -14.45
C TYR A 238 -22.25 17.00 -13.93
N PRO A 239 -21.83 17.98 -14.78
CA PRO A 239 -21.99 19.39 -14.44
C PRO A 239 -23.46 19.72 -14.13
N GLY A 240 -23.71 20.48 -13.07
CA GLY A 240 -25.05 20.81 -12.56
C GLY A 240 -25.59 19.86 -11.50
N GLU A 241 -25.03 18.65 -11.35
CA GLU A 241 -25.45 17.72 -10.32
C GLU A 241 -24.85 18.05 -8.94
N MET A 242 -25.55 17.67 -7.88
CA MET A 242 -25.13 17.92 -6.50
C MET A 242 -24.02 16.95 -6.07
N ALA A 243 -22.86 17.47 -5.79
CA ALA A 243 -21.81 16.74 -5.11
C ALA A 243 -22.05 16.81 -3.61
N ALA A 244 -22.33 15.66 -3.00
CA ALA A 244 -22.55 15.58 -1.56
C ALA A 244 -21.20 15.40 -0.82
N ALA A 245 -21.04 16.11 0.30
CA ALA A 245 -19.88 15.91 1.16
C ALA A 245 -19.81 14.45 1.66
N GLY A 246 -18.62 13.86 1.64
CA GLY A 246 -18.43 12.46 2.03
C GLY A 246 -18.66 11.42 0.94
N THR A 247 -19.16 11.81 -0.25
CA THR A 247 -19.38 10.90 -1.39
C THR A 247 -18.30 11.08 -2.45
N PRO A 248 -17.68 10.01 -2.98
CA PRO A 248 -16.67 10.12 -4.01
C PRO A 248 -17.16 10.84 -5.26
N LEU A 249 -16.47 11.91 -5.65
CA LEU A 249 -16.75 12.71 -6.86
C LEU A 249 -15.94 12.23 -8.04
N LEU A 250 -14.70 11.83 -7.81
CA LEU A 250 -13.75 11.34 -8.79
C LEU A 250 -12.89 10.25 -8.16
N THR A 251 -12.48 9.28 -8.97
CA THR A 251 -11.46 8.30 -8.56
C THR A 251 -10.25 8.44 -9.48
N VAL A 252 -9.08 8.63 -8.89
CA VAL A 252 -7.79 8.65 -9.57
C VAL A 252 -6.98 7.44 -9.15
N MET A 253 -6.36 6.76 -10.11
CA MET A 253 -5.50 5.60 -9.87
C MET A 253 -4.12 5.83 -10.50
N ASP A 254 -3.07 5.55 -9.73
CA ASP A 254 -1.72 5.42 -10.27
C ASP A 254 -1.58 4.02 -10.88
N VAL A 255 -1.54 3.98 -12.20
CA VAL A 255 -1.39 2.76 -13.00
C VAL A 255 0.00 2.63 -13.63
N SER A 256 0.98 3.41 -13.19
CA SER A 256 2.38 3.34 -13.66
C SER A 256 3.05 2.00 -13.32
N SER A 257 2.66 1.41 -12.20
CA SER A 257 2.91 0.03 -11.83
C SER A 257 1.63 -0.60 -11.30
N VAL A 258 1.57 -1.92 -11.32
CA VAL A 258 0.45 -2.69 -10.76
C VAL A 258 0.96 -3.66 -9.70
N ILE A 259 0.11 -3.94 -8.73
CA ILE A 259 0.37 -4.86 -7.66
C ILE A 259 -0.57 -6.06 -7.83
N ALA A 260 -0.02 -7.22 -8.10
CA ALA A 260 -0.77 -8.47 -8.08
C ALA A 260 -0.84 -8.99 -6.64
N LYS A 261 -2.04 -9.02 -6.07
CA LYS A 261 -2.30 -9.52 -4.72
C LYS A 261 -2.76 -10.96 -4.80
N ALA A 262 -2.00 -11.84 -4.18
CA ALA A 262 -2.29 -13.27 -4.11
C ALA A 262 -2.45 -13.72 -2.66
N HIS A 263 -3.25 -14.75 -2.44
CA HIS A 263 -3.41 -15.44 -1.17
C HIS A 263 -2.78 -16.84 -1.28
N ILE A 264 -1.74 -17.07 -0.54
CA ILE A 264 -0.89 -18.27 -0.61
C ILE A 264 -1.00 -19.02 0.71
N PRO A 265 -1.13 -20.38 0.68
CA PRO A 265 -1.10 -21.19 1.90
C PRO A 265 0.14 -20.91 2.75
N GLN A 266 -0.01 -20.90 4.08
CA GLN A 266 1.08 -20.58 5.02
C GLN A 266 2.34 -21.44 4.77
N SER A 267 2.17 -22.72 4.45
CA SER A 267 3.29 -23.65 4.22
C SER A 267 4.15 -23.24 3.03
N GLU A 268 3.54 -22.71 1.96
CA GLU A 268 4.24 -22.23 0.77
C GLU A 268 4.79 -20.82 0.96
N ALA A 269 4.05 -19.95 1.64
CA ALA A 269 4.48 -18.59 1.92
C ALA A 269 5.69 -18.51 2.86
N ALA A 270 5.93 -19.53 3.70
CA ALA A 270 7.05 -19.59 4.64
C ALA A 270 8.44 -19.55 3.98
N VAL A 271 8.54 -19.91 2.71
CA VAL A 271 9.81 -19.90 1.96
C VAL A 271 9.97 -18.67 1.07
N LEU A 272 8.92 -17.81 0.98
CA LEU A 272 8.95 -16.57 0.20
C LEU A 272 9.57 -15.42 0.99
N ASN A 273 10.37 -14.61 0.32
CA ASN A 273 10.99 -13.42 0.86
C ASN A 273 10.65 -12.20 0.02
N VAL A 274 10.67 -11.03 0.65
CA VAL A 274 10.61 -9.76 -0.06
C VAL A 274 11.82 -9.62 -0.96
N GLY A 275 11.58 -9.30 -2.24
CA GLY A 275 12.61 -9.22 -3.27
C GLY A 275 12.67 -10.43 -4.21
N ASP A 276 12.00 -11.52 -3.87
CA ASP A 276 11.91 -12.69 -4.75
C ASP A 276 11.28 -12.33 -6.10
N LYS A 277 11.73 -13.03 -7.13
CA LYS A 277 11.23 -12.82 -8.49
C LYS A 277 9.92 -13.58 -8.69
N GLY A 278 9.09 -13.04 -9.55
CA GLY A 278 7.91 -13.74 -10.01
C GLY A 278 7.50 -13.25 -11.39
N THR A 279 6.70 -14.05 -12.05
CA THR A 279 6.11 -13.72 -13.33
C THR A 279 4.60 -13.75 -13.22
N MET A 280 3.94 -12.89 -13.98
CA MET A 280 2.48 -12.91 -14.09
C MET A 280 2.07 -13.14 -15.54
N LYS A 281 1.14 -14.08 -15.73
CA LYS A 281 0.49 -14.33 -17.01
C LYS A 281 -0.86 -13.64 -17.01
N VAL A 282 -0.99 -12.64 -17.89
CA VAL A 282 -2.18 -11.80 -18.01
C VAL A 282 -2.98 -12.24 -19.23
N PRO A 283 -4.29 -12.44 -19.12
CA PRO A 283 -5.13 -12.78 -20.28
C PRO A 283 -5.00 -11.74 -21.39
N GLY A 284 -4.70 -12.19 -22.60
CA GLY A 284 -4.53 -11.32 -23.78
C GLY A 284 -3.14 -10.72 -23.94
N ILE A 285 -2.18 -11.08 -23.10
CA ILE A 285 -0.75 -10.74 -23.25
C ILE A 285 0.02 -12.04 -23.34
N GLU A 286 0.74 -12.27 -24.44
CA GLU A 286 1.44 -13.54 -24.69
C GLU A 286 2.67 -13.70 -23.80
N GLU A 287 3.43 -12.63 -23.61
CA GLU A 287 4.66 -12.65 -22.82
C GLU A 287 4.34 -12.54 -21.31
N PRO A 288 4.90 -13.42 -20.46
CA PRO A 288 4.82 -13.27 -19.01
C PRO A 288 5.51 -11.98 -18.56
N ILE A 289 4.85 -11.25 -17.67
CA ILE A 289 5.36 -9.99 -17.14
C ILE A 289 6.15 -10.25 -15.87
N GLU A 290 7.39 -9.82 -15.85
CA GLU A 290 8.24 -9.95 -14.68
C GLU A 290 7.87 -8.94 -13.60
N GLY A 291 7.93 -9.39 -12.36
CA GLY A 291 7.72 -8.58 -11.17
C GLY A 291 8.61 -9.01 -10.01
N LYS A 292 8.48 -8.29 -8.91
CA LYS A 292 9.18 -8.60 -7.66
C LYS A 292 8.20 -8.62 -6.50
N VAL A 293 8.41 -9.54 -5.58
CA VAL A 293 7.67 -9.59 -4.32
C VAL A 293 8.05 -8.37 -3.48
N THR A 294 7.06 -7.52 -3.19
CA THR A 294 7.25 -6.31 -2.38
C THR A 294 6.73 -6.47 -0.97
N VAL A 295 5.73 -7.32 -0.77
CA VAL A 295 5.14 -7.58 0.54
C VAL A 295 4.85 -9.07 0.68
N VAL A 296 5.26 -9.64 1.79
CA VAL A 296 4.76 -10.90 2.34
C VAL A 296 4.10 -10.54 3.67
N SER A 297 2.78 -10.71 3.77
CA SER A 297 2.04 -10.28 4.96
C SER A 297 2.56 -10.99 6.22
N PRO A 298 2.83 -10.25 7.30
CA PRO A 298 3.22 -10.85 8.58
C PRO A 298 2.03 -11.49 9.31
N ALA A 299 0.80 -11.26 8.84
CA ALA A 299 -0.43 -11.76 9.42
C ALA A 299 -1.12 -12.74 8.46
N LEU A 300 -1.71 -13.77 9.03
CA LEU A 300 -2.58 -14.72 8.33
C LEU A 300 -4.00 -14.15 8.25
N ASP A 301 -4.69 -14.45 7.15
CA ASP A 301 -6.14 -14.30 7.11
C ASP A 301 -6.79 -15.40 8.00
N PRO A 302 -7.48 -15.01 9.07
CA PRO A 302 -8.04 -15.97 10.02
C PRO A 302 -9.11 -16.89 9.41
N ASN A 303 -9.72 -16.51 8.29
CA ASN A 303 -10.78 -17.27 7.64
C ASN A 303 -10.25 -18.31 6.64
N SER A 304 -9.08 -18.05 6.05
CA SER A 304 -8.53 -18.90 4.96
C SER A 304 -7.19 -19.54 5.29
N THR A 305 -6.54 -19.18 6.41
CA THR A 305 -5.18 -19.60 6.78
C THR A 305 -4.14 -19.34 5.68
N THR A 306 -4.37 -18.27 4.89
CA THR A 306 -3.48 -17.85 3.82
C THR A 306 -2.71 -16.60 4.20
N VAL A 307 -1.56 -16.39 3.56
CA VAL A 307 -0.72 -15.21 3.64
C VAL A 307 -0.96 -14.37 2.37
N GLU A 308 -1.23 -13.10 2.53
CA GLU A 308 -1.33 -12.17 1.39
C GLU A 308 0.09 -11.81 0.91
N VAL A 309 0.36 -12.02 -0.37
CA VAL A 309 1.63 -11.73 -1.03
C VAL A 309 1.39 -10.75 -2.17
N TRP A 310 2.23 -9.72 -2.27
CA TRP A 310 2.16 -8.69 -3.30
C TRP A 310 3.34 -8.81 -4.26
N LEU A 311 3.05 -8.96 -5.54
CA LEU A 311 4.02 -8.87 -6.62
C LEU A 311 3.82 -7.56 -7.37
N GLU A 312 4.81 -6.68 -7.38
CA GLU A 312 4.78 -5.42 -8.13
C GLU A 312 5.44 -5.58 -9.49
N ALA A 313 4.77 -5.10 -10.52
CA ALA A 313 5.29 -5.07 -11.88
C ALA A 313 5.07 -3.69 -12.53
N LYS A 314 6.02 -3.25 -13.36
CA LYS A 314 5.92 -1.99 -14.12
C LYS A 314 4.88 -2.09 -15.24
N ASN A 315 4.17 -1.00 -15.47
CA ASN A 315 3.12 -0.91 -16.48
C ASN A 315 3.32 0.29 -17.43
N PRO A 316 4.45 0.36 -18.17
CA PRO A 316 4.81 1.54 -18.96
C PRO A 316 3.84 1.83 -20.12
N LYS A 317 3.15 0.81 -20.62
CA LYS A 317 2.17 0.94 -21.72
C LYS A 317 0.72 1.05 -21.22
N HIS A 318 0.49 1.08 -19.90
CA HIS A 318 -0.85 1.03 -19.26
C HIS A 318 -1.73 -0.14 -19.77
N ALA A 319 -1.09 -1.22 -20.23
CA ALA A 319 -1.78 -2.40 -20.74
C ALA A 319 -2.39 -3.24 -19.60
N LEU A 320 -1.76 -3.20 -18.42
CA LEU A 320 -2.23 -3.89 -17.22
C LEU A 320 -3.30 -3.06 -16.55
N LYS A 321 -4.51 -3.62 -16.49
CA LYS A 321 -5.67 -2.93 -15.92
C LYS A 321 -5.93 -3.46 -14.51
N PRO A 322 -6.00 -2.59 -13.48
CA PRO A 322 -6.48 -2.99 -12.16
C PRO A 322 -7.84 -3.68 -12.23
N GLY A 323 -8.05 -4.68 -11.38
CA GLY A 323 -9.23 -5.55 -11.40
C GLY A 323 -9.11 -6.80 -12.27
N THR A 324 -8.04 -6.93 -13.08
CA THR A 324 -7.81 -8.14 -13.89
C THR A 324 -7.32 -9.28 -13.01
N SER A 325 -7.89 -10.50 -13.21
CA SER A 325 -7.36 -11.72 -12.62
C SER A 325 -6.20 -12.25 -13.46
N VAL A 326 -5.11 -12.63 -12.80
CA VAL A 326 -3.87 -13.08 -13.42
C VAL A 326 -3.34 -14.33 -12.73
N GLN A 327 -2.57 -15.13 -13.46
CA GLN A 327 -1.86 -16.27 -12.88
C GLN A 327 -0.44 -15.83 -12.51
N LEU A 328 -0.06 -16.04 -11.27
CA LEU A 328 1.28 -15.77 -10.75
C LEU A 328 2.10 -17.04 -10.66
N SER A 329 3.38 -16.92 -10.99
CA SER A 329 4.41 -17.92 -10.73
C SER A 329 5.54 -17.21 -9.95
N LEU A 330 5.65 -17.52 -8.65
CA LEU A 330 6.63 -16.93 -7.74
C LEU A 330 7.80 -17.90 -7.54
N THR A 331 9.03 -17.45 -7.72
CA THR A 331 10.24 -18.23 -7.50
C THR A 331 10.75 -17.99 -6.08
N ALA A 332 10.45 -18.92 -5.17
CA ALA A 332 10.79 -18.80 -3.76
C ALA A 332 12.24 -19.21 -3.47
N GLN A 333 12.76 -20.20 -4.19
CA GLN A 333 14.12 -20.70 -3.99
C GLN A 333 14.70 -21.23 -5.31
N THR A 334 15.95 -20.91 -5.56
CA THR A 334 16.70 -21.47 -6.70
C THR A 334 17.92 -22.21 -6.18
N VAL A 335 18.03 -23.50 -6.49
CA VAL A 335 19.17 -24.35 -6.14
C VAL A 335 19.92 -24.68 -7.42
N LYS A 336 21.17 -24.23 -7.50
CA LYS A 336 22.08 -24.57 -8.60
C LYS A 336 22.73 -25.92 -8.35
N ASP A 337 23.09 -26.62 -9.43
CA ASP A 337 23.79 -27.91 -9.36
C ASP A 337 23.02 -28.98 -8.55
N ALA A 338 21.70 -28.93 -8.53
CA ALA A 338 20.87 -29.92 -7.88
C ALA A 338 20.83 -31.23 -8.67
N LEU A 339 20.80 -32.37 -7.96
CA LEU A 339 20.54 -33.65 -8.59
C LEU A 339 19.04 -33.79 -8.81
N VAL A 340 18.62 -33.81 -10.06
CA VAL A 340 17.20 -33.79 -10.45
C VAL A 340 16.84 -35.09 -11.17
N VAL A 341 15.66 -35.62 -10.83
CA VAL A 341 15.07 -36.79 -11.44
C VAL A 341 13.63 -36.50 -11.83
N PRO A 342 13.06 -37.20 -12.84
CA PRO A 342 11.63 -37.07 -13.10
C PRO A 342 10.79 -37.54 -11.90
N ALA A 343 9.72 -36.82 -11.61
CA ALA A 343 8.81 -37.14 -10.48
C ALA A 343 8.22 -38.56 -10.59
N SER A 344 8.08 -39.11 -11.82
CA SER A 344 7.61 -40.48 -12.09
C SER A 344 8.58 -41.55 -11.61
N SER A 345 9.86 -41.25 -11.39
CA SER A 345 10.86 -42.18 -10.85
C SER A 345 10.83 -42.32 -9.33
N VAL A 346 10.11 -41.43 -8.63
CA VAL A 346 9.99 -41.48 -7.18
C VAL A 346 8.81 -42.37 -6.77
N ILE A 347 9.12 -43.36 -5.94
CA ILE A 347 8.13 -44.29 -5.41
C ILE A 347 8.03 -44.20 -3.90
N THR A 348 6.85 -44.50 -3.38
CA THR A 348 6.63 -44.66 -1.94
C THR A 348 6.68 -46.11 -1.58
N THR A 349 7.53 -46.50 -0.65
CA THR A 349 7.61 -47.89 -0.18
C THR A 349 6.41 -48.25 0.73
N PRO A 350 6.10 -49.54 0.92
CA PRO A 350 5.03 -49.97 1.84
C PRO A 350 5.22 -49.47 3.27
N GLU A 351 6.46 -49.14 3.65
CA GLU A 351 6.85 -48.63 4.97
C GLU A 351 6.67 -47.10 5.07
N GLY A 352 6.17 -46.44 4.00
CA GLY A 352 5.96 -44.97 3.97
C GLY A 352 7.21 -44.13 3.65
N SER A 353 8.37 -44.78 3.37
CA SER A 353 9.58 -44.04 2.95
C SER A 353 9.61 -43.80 1.43
N THR A 354 10.28 -42.74 1.01
CA THR A 354 10.49 -42.41 -0.42
C THR A 354 11.75 -43.09 -0.95
N ALA A 355 11.63 -43.72 -2.11
CA ALA A 355 12.72 -44.42 -2.77
C ALA A 355 12.72 -44.21 -4.29
N VAL A 356 13.83 -44.48 -4.93
CA VAL A 356 13.96 -44.59 -6.38
C VAL A 356 14.50 -45.98 -6.74
N MET A 357 14.17 -46.43 -7.94
CA MET A 357 14.73 -47.66 -8.50
C MET A 357 15.94 -47.31 -9.38
N LEU A 358 17.13 -47.68 -8.98
CA LEU A 358 18.36 -47.50 -9.76
C LEU A 358 18.51 -48.67 -10.77
N ALA A 359 18.81 -48.34 -12.01
CA ALA A 359 19.20 -49.32 -13.01
C ALA A 359 20.67 -49.69 -12.84
N GLY A 360 20.93 -50.83 -12.22
CA GLY A 360 22.28 -51.33 -11.97
C GLY A 360 22.98 -51.78 -13.26
N THR A 361 24.33 -51.74 -13.25
CA THR A 361 25.16 -52.23 -14.32
C THR A 361 25.06 -53.78 -14.49
N ASP A 362 24.49 -54.48 -13.49
CA ASP A 362 24.19 -55.88 -13.48
C ASP A 362 22.87 -56.23 -14.20
N GLY A 363 22.17 -55.24 -14.80
CA GLY A 363 20.88 -55.42 -15.47
C GLY A 363 19.71 -55.66 -14.51
N ARG A 364 19.86 -55.26 -13.23
CA ARG A 364 18.83 -55.35 -12.22
C ARG A 364 18.45 -53.98 -11.68
N ALA A 365 17.20 -53.84 -11.23
CA ALA A 365 16.73 -52.66 -10.55
C ALA A 365 17.01 -52.74 -9.04
N HIS A 366 17.69 -51.77 -8.48
CA HIS A 366 17.99 -51.71 -7.06
C HIS A 366 17.19 -50.59 -6.38
N GLN A 367 16.40 -50.93 -5.39
CA GLN A 367 15.66 -49.98 -4.61
C GLN A 367 16.60 -49.20 -3.67
N LYS A 368 16.56 -47.89 -3.72
CA LYS A 368 17.36 -47.01 -2.85
C LYS A 368 16.50 -45.96 -2.23
N THR A 369 16.51 -45.88 -0.90
CA THR A 369 15.81 -44.85 -0.15
C THR A 369 16.49 -43.50 -0.42
N VAL A 370 15.68 -42.45 -0.67
CA VAL A 370 16.14 -41.12 -1.02
C VAL A 370 15.47 -40.06 -0.15
N LYS A 371 16.17 -38.91 0.04
CA LYS A 371 15.57 -37.70 0.61
C LYS A 371 15.24 -36.74 -0.52
N LEU A 372 13.97 -36.36 -0.60
CA LEU A 372 13.49 -35.41 -1.59
C LEU A 372 13.75 -33.98 -1.11
N GLY A 373 14.03 -33.10 -2.05
CA GLY A 373 14.12 -31.66 -1.90
C GLY A 373 12.98 -30.94 -2.61
N ILE A 374 13.34 -29.92 -3.39
CA ILE A 374 12.39 -29.11 -4.18
C ILE A 374 11.73 -29.97 -5.25
N ARG A 375 10.43 -29.76 -5.44
CA ARG A 375 9.66 -30.29 -6.57
C ARG A 375 9.19 -29.14 -7.45
N ASN A 376 9.46 -29.23 -8.73
CA ASN A 376 9.01 -28.25 -9.71
C ASN A 376 8.40 -28.97 -10.92
N GLY A 377 7.06 -29.00 -10.99
CA GLY A 377 6.34 -29.73 -12.02
C GLY A 377 6.69 -31.21 -12.05
N ASP A 378 7.29 -31.66 -13.14
CA ASP A 378 7.70 -33.03 -13.38
C ASP A 378 9.11 -33.36 -12.86
N ASP A 379 9.82 -32.40 -12.30
CA ASP A 379 11.17 -32.54 -11.80
C ASP A 379 11.19 -32.53 -10.25
N VAL A 380 12.03 -33.40 -9.69
CA VAL A 380 12.21 -33.53 -8.24
C VAL A 380 13.69 -33.56 -7.90
N GLN A 381 14.08 -32.68 -6.98
CA GLN A 381 15.42 -32.69 -6.41
C GLN A 381 15.61 -33.86 -5.44
N ILE A 382 16.73 -34.54 -5.56
CA ILE A 382 17.20 -35.51 -4.57
C ILE A 382 18.34 -34.92 -3.76
N LEU A 383 18.15 -34.82 -2.44
CA LEU A 383 19.14 -34.29 -1.52
C LEU A 383 20.17 -35.35 -1.13
N ASP A 384 19.77 -36.61 -1.04
CA ASP A 384 20.62 -37.72 -0.62
C ASP A 384 20.11 -39.04 -1.21
N GLY A 385 21.02 -39.95 -1.52
CA GLY A 385 20.69 -41.28 -1.98
C GLY A 385 21.05 -41.61 -3.43
N VAL A 386 21.38 -40.61 -4.28
CA VAL A 386 21.80 -40.84 -5.68
C VAL A 386 23.04 -40.01 -6.04
N THR A 387 23.72 -40.40 -7.11
CA THR A 387 24.87 -39.68 -7.69
C THR A 387 24.54 -39.26 -9.11
N ALA A 388 25.28 -38.28 -9.64
CA ALA A 388 25.07 -37.78 -11.01
C ALA A 388 25.34 -38.82 -12.13
N SER A 389 25.98 -39.95 -11.80
CA SER A 389 26.24 -41.04 -12.74
C SER A 389 25.16 -42.13 -12.74
N ASP A 390 24.23 -42.08 -11.77
CA ASP A 390 23.19 -43.06 -11.63
C ASP A 390 22.07 -42.88 -12.68
N LYS A 391 21.43 -43.98 -13.04
CA LYS A 391 20.23 -43.97 -13.87
C LYS A 391 19.05 -44.48 -13.05
N VAL A 392 17.98 -43.72 -13.04
CA VAL A 392 16.71 -44.05 -12.33
C VAL A 392 15.69 -44.59 -13.30
N VAL A 393 14.88 -45.51 -12.85
CA VAL A 393 13.73 -46.01 -13.62
C VAL A 393 12.63 -44.94 -13.58
N ALA A 394 12.35 -44.34 -14.72
CA ALA A 394 11.34 -43.28 -14.85
C ALA A 394 9.92 -43.87 -15.06
N THR A 395 9.80 -44.98 -15.82
CA THR A 395 8.55 -45.62 -16.10
C THR A 395 8.65 -47.12 -15.80
N GLY A 396 7.67 -47.68 -15.11
CA GLY A 396 7.67 -49.10 -14.69
C GLY A 396 8.29 -49.36 -13.30
N ALA A 397 8.63 -48.29 -12.54
CA ALA A 397 9.18 -48.41 -11.19
C ALA A 397 8.16 -48.88 -10.15
N PHE A 398 6.88 -48.58 -10.35
CA PHE A 398 5.82 -48.89 -9.38
C PHE A 398 5.57 -50.40 -9.28
N GLY A 399 5.67 -50.94 -8.06
CA GLY A 399 5.46 -52.38 -7.83
C GLY A 399 6.62 -53.27 -8.26
N LEU A 400 7.77 -52.75 -8.70
CA LEU A 400 8.95 -53.50 -9.05
C LEU A 400 9.70 -53.94 -7.77
N PRO A 401 9.84 -55.28 -7.53
CA PRO A 401 10.62 -55.75 -6.39
C PRO A 401 12.11 -55.44 -6.53
N ASP A 402 12.78 -55.27 -5.38
CA ASP A 402 14.24 -55.09 -5.37
C ASP A 402 14.96 -56.26 -6.05
N LYS A 403 16.03 -55.92 -6.81
CA LYS A 403 16.86 -56.86 -7.60
C LYS A 403 16.15 -57.56 -8.75
N THR A 404 15.00 -57.07 -9.21
CA THR A 404 14.31 -57.59 -10.41
C THR A 404 15.16 -57.33 -11.66
N LYS A 405 15.25 -58.33 -12.54
CA LYS A 405 15.93 -58.22 -13.83
C LYS A 405 15.13 -57.31 -14.76
N ILE A 406 15.81 -56.26 -15.27
CA ILE A 406 15.18 -55.25 -16.11
C ILE A 406 15.74 -55.26 -17.51
N LYS A 407 14.90 -54.93 -18.48
CA LYS A 407 15.28 -54.64 -19.85
C LYS A 407 15.02 -53.16 -20.10
N ILE A 408 16.10 -52.41 -20.37
CA ILE A 408 16.00 -50.97 -20.67
C ILE A 408 15.47 -50.81 -22.07
N GLU A 409 14.28 -50.22 -22.20
CA GLU A 409 13.74 -49.78 -23.50
C GLU A 409 14.12 -48.30 -23.70
N ALA A 410 14.55 -47.96 -24.92
CA ALA A 410 14.82 -46.56 -25.24
C ALA A 410 13.54 -45.73 -25.12
N ALA A 411 13.60 -44.59 -24.45
CA ALA A 411 12.46 -43.68 -24.39
C ALA A 411 12.07 -43.30 -25.83
N GLU A 412 10.83 -43.59 -26.22
CA GLU A 412 10.26 -42.97 -27.43
C GLU A 412 10.24 -41.48 -27.23
N ALA A 413 10.88 -40.75 -28.19
CA ALA A 413 10.79 -39.30 -28.20
C ALA A 413 9.31 -38.88 -28.26
N PRO A 414 8.89 -37.84 -27.57
CA PRO A 414 7.51 -37.39 -27.62
C PRO A 414 7.13 -37.11 -29.09
N GLU A 415 6.13 -37.87 -29.59
CA GLU A 415 5.54 -37.57 -30.90
C GLU A 415 5.04 -36.15 -30.91
N GLY A 416 5.64 -35.31 -31.75
CA GLY A 416 5.13 -33.97 -32.03
C GLY A 416 3.67 -34.04 -32.51
N PRO A 417 2.89 -32.97 -32.38
CA PRO A 417 1.49 -32.96 -32.77
C PRO A 417 1.36 -33.38 -34.21
N LYS A 418 0.62 -34.45 -34.46
CA LYS A 418 0.30 -34.95 -35.82
C LYS A 418 -0.45 -33.85 -36.56
N GLU A 419 0.18 -33.31 -37.57
CA GLU A 419 -0.42 -32.42 -38.55
C GLU A 419 -1.58 -33.13 -39.23
N GLY A 420 -2.80 -32.61 -39.05
CA GLY A 420 -4.04 -33.22 -39.52
C GLY A 420 -4.01 -33.42 -41.04
N ALA A 421 -4.34 -34.62 -41.42
CA ALA A 421 -4.54 -35.03 -42.81
C ALA A 421 -5.53 -34.08 -43.52
N LYS A 422 -5.06 -33.49 -44.63
CA LYS A 422 -5.93 -32.81 -45.59
C LYS A 422 -6.87 -33.82 -46.22
N GLU A 423 -8.15 -33.70 -45.92
CA GLU A 423 -9.21 -34.37 -46.65
C GLU A 423 -9.56 -33.53 -47.87
N ASP A 424 -9.27 -34.10 -49.04
CA ASP A 424 -9.62 -33.54 -50.36
C ASP A 424 -11.16 -33.56 -50.53
N ALA A 425 -11.77 -32.41 -50.45
CA ALA A 425 -13.15 -32.20 -50.89
C ALA A 425 -13.16 -31.49 -52.27
N LYS A 426 -13.60 -32.27 -53.28
CA LYS A 426 -13.93 -31.90 -54.62
C LYS A 426 -15.05 -30.85 -54.68
N PRO A 427 -15.01 -29.93 -55.61
CA PRO A 427 -16.10 -28.91 -55.76
C PRO A 427 -17.23 -29.46 -56.62
N ASP A 428 -18.44 -29.43 -56.15
CA ASP A 428 -19.63 -29.49 -57.01
C ASP A 428 -20.38 -28.18 -57.00
N ALA A 429 -20.55 -27.71 -58.23
CA ALA A 429 -21.30 -26.53 -58.62
C ALA A 429 -22.84 -26.73 -58.53
N LYS A 430 -23.55 -25.68 -58.11
CA LYS A 430 -24.73 -25.13 -58.83
C LYS A 430 -25.49 -24.12 -57.96
N ALA A 431 -25.52 -22.92 -58.46
CA ALA A 431 -26.62 -22.01 -58.12
C ALA A 431 -27.95 -22.49 -58.76
N PRO A 432 -29.13 -22.10 -58.29
CA PRO A 432 -29.77 -20.93 -58.90
C PRO A 432 -30.54 -20.00 -57.92
N ASP A 433 -30.57 -18.76 -58.33
CA ASP A 433 -31.56 -17.70 -58.34
C ASP A 433 -32.88 -17.78 -57.54
N GLU A 434 -33.29 -16.58 -57.16
CA GLU A 434 -34.65 -16.02 -56.99
C GLU A 434 -35.38 -16.21 -55.65
N LYS A 435 -35.54 -15.19 -54.91
CA LYS A 435 -36.44 -14.05 -54.93
C LYS A 435 -36.19 -13.12 -53.75
#